data_bd48a23732dc366f1e667a8f58c54eb0
#
_entry.id   bd48a23732dc366f1e667a8f58c54eb0
#
_cell.length_a   1.000
_cell.length_b   1.000
_cell.length_c   1.000
_cell.angle_alpha   90.00
_cell.angle_beta   90.00
_cell.angle_gamma   90.00
#
_symmetry.space_group_name_H-M   'P 1'
#
loop_
_entity.id
_entity.type
_entity.pdbx_description
1 polymer ?
#
loop_
_entity_poly.entity_id
_entity_poly.type
_entity_poly.pdbx_seq_one_letter_code
_entity_poly.pdbx_strand_id
1 'polypeptide(L)'
;QQQPPNENSPFYERDVPPKDVVIELNWLGIPPDEKMPAFPSAFGVSVFNSLGTKIRRNRITYHEGSGIITGVQAQEMLVTENIIVGNGIAGMPDGIRLEGAIDHSQIRGNLICGSDGGGVFLFKPTGAVQIRNNQITFNGRRFRRAAVYLMGDHHQVMDNQIRNQTGPGVVVTSYPKSAGNLIERNRFGGLEGLSIDLNTQQNVETIDFQRGDGPNPPRNSPNRRKETGNSAINAPQFISSEFFVLGDQVLISGIADPGSLVELYRVQENSALPYGPLSEPLTTVTASPEGKFSVTLNTLQPGDQISAIATLPQSGTSEPAFNALIKSPEGTPSPLQPTTNNPVIPKCTTRPTPPPTPPETTPPPTPIHLRVPRNIHFALDESTITPASSAALDQIVAVLKTYPSLTVEIQGHTDPRASDAYNLALGNRRALAARNYLLRQGVAPERMTIRSFGETQRRTTGTQRLDYARDRRAEFIFQDTRGLEIIFEEQEDDLQLEKNQNSEFKNQN
;
A
#
# COMPACT_ATOMS: atom_id res chain seq x y z
N GLN A 1 -17.85 -18.01 9.50
CA GLN A 1 -17.93 -16.91 10.51
C GLN A 1 -18.57 -17.49 11.75
N GLN A 2 -17.80 -17.68 12.81
CA GLN A 2 -18.42 -17.93 14.12
C GLN A 2 -19.05 -16.62 14.59
N GLN A 3 -20.33 -16.66 14.89
CA GLN A 3 -20.97 -15.56 15.61
C GLN A 3 -20.30 -15.40 16.99
N PRO A 4 -20.19 -14.17 17.52
CA PRO A 4 -19.73 -14.01 18.89
C PRO A 4 -20.61 -14.84 19.80
N PRO A 5 -20.02 -15.51 20.81
CA PRO A 5 -20.76 -16.38 21.69
C PRO A 5 -21.89 -15.62 22.39
N ASN A 6 -23.08 -16.17 22.34
CA ASN A 6 -24.20 -15.64 23.09
C ASN A 6 -24.19 -16.23 24.51
N GLU A 7 -23.60 -15.52 25.45
CA GLU A 7 -23.42 -15.94 26.84
C GLU A 7 -24.76 -16.28 27.56
N ASN A 8 -25.88 -15.88 26.99
CA ASN A 8 -27.24 -16.17 27.53
C ASN A 8 -27.87 -17.42 26.90
N SER A 9 -27.17 -18.14 26.03
CA SER A 9 -27.70 -19.38 25.47
C SER A 9 -27.59 -20.53 26.51
N PRO A 10 -28.63 -21.33 26.72
CA PRO A 10 -28.52 -22.50 27.60
C PRO A 10 -27.57 -23.59 27.08
N PHE A 11 -27.10 -23.47 25.85
CA PHE A 11 -26.13 -24.35 25.20
C PHE A 11 -24.79 -23.65 24.95
N TYR A 12 -24.51 -22.56 25.68
CA TYR A 12 -23.25 -21.86 25.57
C TYR A 12 -22.12 -22.71 26.14
N GLU A 13 -21.27 -23.19 25.25
CA GLU A 13 -19.95 -23.70 25.60
C GLU A 13 -18.92 -22.62 25.28
N ARG A 14 -17.98 -22.38 26.20
CA ARG A 14 -16.92 -21.42 26.00
C ARG A 14 -16.14 -21.81 24.74
N ASP A 15 -16.07 -20.91 23.77
CA ASP A 15 -15.34 -21.13 22.51
C ASP A 15 -13.87 -21.44 22.81
N VAL A 16 -13.49 -22.68 22.59
CA VAL A 16 -12.08 -23.11 22.66
C VAL A 16 -11.55 -23.07 21.22
N PRO A 17 -10.56 -22.22 20.91
CA PRO A 17 -10.02 -22.19 19.57
C PRO A 17 -9.43 -23.56 19.18
N PRO A 18 -9.68 -24.04 17.96
CA PRO A 18 -9.05 -25.25 17.46
C PRO A 18 -7.52 -25.10 17.52
N LYS A 19 -6.83 -26.20 17.81
CA LYS A 19 -5.37 -26.23 17.94
C LYS A 19 -4.77 -27.13 16.88
N ASP A 20 -3.55 -26.78 16.46
CA ASP A 20 -2.70 -27.60 15.59
C ASP A 20 -3.38 -28.05 14.30
N VAL A 21 -4.29 -27.24 13.76
CA VAL A 21 -4.94 -27.53 12.48
C VAL A 21 -3.87 -27.58 11.38
N VAL A 22 -3.91 -28.61 10.54
CA VAL A 22 -2.97 -28.76 9.42
C VAL A 22 -3.71 -28.63 8.09
N ILE A 23 -3.23 -27.72 7.25
CA ILE A 23 -3.67 -27.52 5.86
C ILE A 23 -2.46 -27.80 4.98
N GLU A 24 -2.47 -28.93 4.29
CA GLU A 24 -1.29 -29.44 3.60
C GLU A 24 -1.64 -30.07 2.24
N LEU A 25 -0.75 -29.89 1.25
CA LEU A 25 -0.79 -30.51 -0.06
C LEU A 25 -2.07 -30.21 -0.87
N ASN A 26 -2.67 -29.03 -0.67
CA ASN A 26 -3.86 -28.62 -1.38
C ASN A 26 -3.53 -27.68 -2.55
N TRP A 27 -4.37 -27.69 -3.55
CA TRP A 27 -4.46 -26.67 -4.58
C TRP A 27 -5.70 -25.84 -4.31
N LEU A 28 -5.51 -24.58 -3.95
CA LEU A 28 -6.56 -23.64 -3.53
C LEU A 28 -6.66 -22.52 -4.56
N GLY A 29 -7.88 -22.31 -5.09
CA GLY A 29 -8.18 -21.26 -6.05
C GLY A 29 -7.70 -21.52 -7.47
N ILE A 30 -7.16 -22.69 -7.77
CA ILE A 30 -6.68 -23.05 -9.10
C ILE A 30 -7.11 -24.47 -9.47
N PRO A 31 -7.80 -24.64 -10.61
CA PRO A 31 -8.16 -25.96 -11.12
C PRO A 31 -6.94 -26.70 -11.71
N PRO A 32 -7.06 -28.01 -11.99
CA PRO A 32 -5.97 -28.84 -12.51
C PRO A 32 -5.37 -28.38 -13.85
N ASP A 33 -6.12 -27.62 -14.66
CA ASP A 33 -5.65 -27.04 -15.92
C ASP A 33 -4.81 -25.75 -15.72
N GLU A 34 -4.59 -25.34 -14.45
CA GLU A 34 -3.84 -24.17 -14.04
C GLU A 34 -4.39 -22.83 -14.57
N LYS A 35 -5.58 -22.78 -15.12
CA LYS A 35 -6.19 -21.53 -15.56
C LYS A 35 -6.86 -20.80 -14.40
N MET A 36 -6.95 -19.50 -14.54
CA MET A 36 -7.68 -18.68 -13.58
C MET A 36 -9.17 -19.06 -13.64
N PRO A 37 -9.82 -19.38 -12.49
CA PRO A 37 -11.24 -19.68 -12.46
C PRO A 37 -12.06 -18.45 -12.86
N ALA A 38 -13.22 -18.70 -13.51
CA ALA A 38 -14.15 -17.63 -13.89
C ALA A 38 -14.71 -16.88 -12.66
N PHE A 39 -14.82 -17.57 -11.53
CA PHE A 39 -15.30 -17.04 -10.25
C PHE A 39 -14.27 -17.38 -9.16
N PRO A 40 -13.28 -16.52 -8.93
CA PRO A 40 -12.32 -16.70 -7.85
C PRO A 40 -13.01 -16.68 -6.48
N SER A 41 -12.49 -17.44 -5.53
CA SER A 41 -12.95 -17.34 -4.13
C SER A 41 -12.34 -16.11 -3.43
N ALA A 42 -13.01 -15.64 -2.39
CA ALA A 42 -12.61 -14.42 -1.69
C ALA A 42 -11.20 -14.51 -1.09
N PHE A 43 -10.87 -15.61 -0.43
CA PHE A 43 -9.55 -15.87 0.17
C PHE A 43 -9.13 -17.32 -0.02
N GLY A 44 -7.82 -17.57 0.00
CA GLY A 44 -7.29 -18.94 -0.08
C GLY A 44 -7.44 -19.69 1.23
N VAL A 45 -6.82 -19.18 2.28
CA VAL A 45 -6.90 -19.73 3.64
C VAL A 45 -7.21 -18.59 4.60
N SER A 46 -8.27 -18.75 5.39
CA SER A 46 -8.66 -17.82 6.46
C SER A 46 -8.47 -18.49 7.82
N VAL A 47 -7.53 -17.95 8.63
CA VAL A 47 -7.30 -18.40 10.02
C VAL A 47 -7.87 -17.32 10.93
N PHE A 48 -9.10 -17.52 11.39
CA PHE A 48 -9.82 -16.48 12.13
C PHE A 48 -9.68 -16.61 13.64
N ASN A 49 -9.75 -17.84 14.18
CA ASN A 49 -9.60 -18.13 15.60
C ASN A 49 -8.99 -19.54 15.75
N SER A 50 -7.67 -19.66 15.81
CA SER A 50 -6.97 -20.93 15.92
C SER A 50 -5.58 -20.73 16.51
N LEU A 51 -5.04 -21.77 17.18
CA LEU A 51 -3.68 -21.81 17.73
C LEU A 51 -2.85 -22.86 17.01
N GLY A 52 -1.61 -22.55 16.68
CA GLY A 52 -0.65 -23.50 16.12
C GLY A 52 -1.02 -24.02 14.73
N THR A 53 -1.83 -23.29 13.95
CA THR A 53 -2.23 -23.70 12.58
C THR A 53 -1.00 -23.83 11.68
N LYS A 54 -0.92 -24.96 10.97
CA LYS A 54 0.18 -25.26 10.03
C LYS A 54 -0.35 -25.26 8.60
N ILE A 55 0.09 -24.29 7.80
CA ILE A 55 -0.25 -24.16 6.37
C ILE A 55 1.03 -24.47 5.60
N ARG A 56 1.11 -25.66 5.01
CA ARG A 56 2.35 -26.11 4.39
C ARG A 56 2.15 -26.85 3.07
N ARG A 57 3.10 -26.64 2.13
CA ARG A 57 3.12 -27.34 0.84
C ARG A 57 1.84 -27.22 0.02
N ASN A 58 1.13 -26.06 0.18
CA ASN A 58 -0.05 -25.77 -0.62
C ASN A 58 0.33 -24.88 -1.81
N ARG A 59 -0.49 -24.97 -2.85
CA ARG A 59 -0.55 -23.98 -3.92
C ARG A 59 -1.80 -23.13 -3.73
N ILE A 60 -1.63 -21.82 -3.49
CA ILE A 60 -2.70 -20.87 -3.14
C ILE A 60 -2.68 -19.77 -4.19
N THR A 61 -3.66 -19.75 -5.08
CA THR A 61 -3.55 -18.95 -6.31
C THR A 61 -4.89 -18.37 -6.73
N TYR A 62 -4.88 -17.16 -7.30
CA TYR A 62 -6.00 -16.48 -7.94
C TYR A 62 -7.22 -16.21 -7.05
N HIS A 63 -7.00 -15.84 -5.80
CA HIS A 63 -8.08 -15.38 -4.95
C HIS A 63 -8.35 -13.88 -5.15
N GLU A 64 -9.61 -13.46 -4.96
CA GLU A 64 -10.00 -12.05 -5.02
C GLU A 64 -9.25 -11.21 -4.00
N GLY A 65 -9.18 -11.70 -2.77
CA GLY A 65 -8.39 -11.11 -1.69
C GLY A 65 -7.07 -11.85 -1.47
N SER A 66 -6.56 -11.78 -0.25
CA SER A 66 -5.28 -12.36 0.11
C SER A 66 -5.26 -13.89 0.00
N GLY A 67 -4.11 -14.43 -0.37
CA GLY A 67 -3.92 -15.88 -0.40
C GLY A 67 -4.09 -16.50 0.98
N ILE A 68 -3.51 -15.88 2.01
CA ILE A 68 -3.70 -16.24 3.43
C ILE A 68 -4.10 -14.97 4.18
N ILE A 69 -5.14 -15.07 5.01
CA ILE A 69 -5.57 -13.99 5.90
C ILE A 69 -5.79 -14.54 7.31
N THR A 70 -5.38 -13.76 8.32
CA THR A 70 -5.69 -14.04 9.72
C THR A 70 -6.73 -13.07 10.26
N GLY A 71 -7.31 -13.36 11.43
CA GLY A 71 -8.31 -12.53 12.07
C GLY A 71 -8.02 -12.36 13.57
N VAL A 72 -8.94 -12.78 14.41
CA VAL A 72 -8.91 -12.51 15.85
C VAL A 72 -7.71 -13.16 16.54
N GLN A 73 -7.44 -14.45 16.26
CA GLN A 73 -6.39 -15.22 16.88
C GLN A 73 -5.77 -16.22 15.89
N ALA A 74 -4.46 -16.11 15.69
CA ALA A 74 -3.68 -16.99 14.82
C ALA A 74 -2.22 -17.11 15.33
N GLN A 75 -2.08 -17.25 16.65
CA GLN A 75 -0.75 -17.37 17.28
C GLN A 75 -0.10 -18.70 16.94
N GLU A 76 1.24 -18.75 17.00
CA GLU A 76 2.05 -19.95 16.73
C GLU A 76 1.81 -20.55 15.33
N MET A 77 1.27 -19.74 14.40
CA MET A 77 1.00 -20.21 13.05
C MET A 77 2.29 -20.47 12.29
N LEU A 78 2.33 -21.59 11.54
CA LEU A 78 3.45 -21.95 10.67
C LEU A 78 2.99 -21.96 9.20
N VAL A 79 3.46 -20.98 8.44
CA VAL A 79 3.27 -20.92 6.98
C VAL A 79 4.57 -21.29 6.30
N THR A 80 4.65 -22.50 5.71
CA THR A 80 5.93 -22.99 5.20
C THR A 80 5.79 -23.77 3.89
N GLU A 81 6.77 -23.58 2.99
CA GLU A 81 6.90 -24.35 1.73
C GLU A 81 5.66 -24.22 0.82
N ASN A 82 4.93 -23.10 0.91
CA ASN A 82 3.78 -22.86 0.04
C ASN A 82 4.19 -22.08 -1.22
N ILE A 83 3.41 -22.28 -2.28
CA ILE A 83 3.43 -21.47 -3.52
C ILE A 83 2.20 -20.57 -3.47
N ILE A 84 2.40 -19.28 -3.16
CA ILE A 84 1.33 -18.27 -3.00
C ILE A 84 1.46 -17.27 -4.15
N VAL A 85 0.59 -17.37 -5.15
CA VAL A 85 0.81 -16.73 -6.44
C VAL A 85 -0.45 -16.07 -6.99
N GLY A 86 -0.34 -14.80 -7.43
CA GLY A 86 -1.39 -14.13 -8.20
C GLY A 86 -2.67 -13.85 -7.41
N ASN A 87 -2.56 -13.64 -6.10
CA ASN A 87 -3.69 -13.34 -5.24
C ASN A 87 -3.95 -11.82 -5.16
N GLY A 88 -5.09 -11.43 -4.58
CA GLY A 88 -5.46 -10.03 -4.37
C GLY A 88 -6.02 -9.34 -5.60
N ILE A 89 -6.75 -10.06 -6.43
CA ILE A 89 -7.28 -9.58 -7.72
C ILE A 89 -8.33 -8.47 -7.49
N ALA A 90 -9.10 -8.56 -6.40
CA ALA A 90 -10.08 -7.57 -5.98
C ALA A 90 -10.07 -7.45 -4.44
N GLY A 91 -10.16 -6.27 -3.88
CA GLY A 91 -10.16 -6.08 -2.41
C GLY A 91 -8.77 -6.29 -1.78
N MET A 92 -8.67 -6.87 -0.60
CA MET A 92 -7.46 -7.04 0.22
C MET A 92 -6.30 -7.71 -0.55
N PRO A 93 -5.43 -6.95 -1.23
CA PRO A 93 -4.71 -7.43 -2.41
C PRO A 93 -3.37 -8.12 -2.10
N ASP A 94 -3.08 -8.46 -0.86
CA ASP A 94 -1.76 -8.93 -0.44
C ASP A 94 -1.63 -10.46 -0.57
N GLY A 95 -0.43 -10.98 -0.74
CA GLY A 95 -0.19 -12.42 -0.77
C GLY A 95 -0.55 -13.09 0.55
N ILE A 96 -0.01 -12.56 1.64
CA ILE A 96 -0.33 -12.94 3.02
C ILE A 96 -0.68 -11.67 3.80
N ARG A 97 -1.83 -11.67 4.45
CA ARG A 97 -2.30 -10.58 5.31
C ARG A 97 -2.50 -11.07 6.73
N LEU A 98 -1.77 -10.49 7.67
CA LEU A 98 -1.82 -10.86 9.08
C LEU A 98 -2.50 -9.77 9.91
N GLU A 99 -3.56 -10.14 10.60
CA GLU A 99 -4.34 -9.31 11.53
C GLU A 99 -4.58 -10.08 12.84
N GLY A 100 -4.85 -9.35 13.93
CA GLY A 100 -5.16 -9.92 15.23
C GLY A 100 -3.93 -10.45 15.98
N ALA A 101 -4.14 -11.40 16.89
CA ALA A 101 -3.06 -11.99 17.66
C ALA A 101 -2.30 -13.03 16.83
N ILE A 102 -1.02 -12.75 16.56
CA ILE A 102 -0.16 -13.55 15.66
C ILE A 102 1.17 -13.95 16.31
N ASP A 103 1.29 -13.79 17.61
CA ASP A 103 2.55 -13.99 18.31
C ASP A 103 3.16 -15.37 18.05
N HIS A 104 4.50 -15.43 17.99
CA HIS A 104 5.28 -16.62 17.67
C HIS A 104 5.00 -17.29 16.32
N SER A 105 4.29 -16.60 15.42
CA SER A 105 4.02 -17.11 14.06
C SER A 105 5.27 -17.02 13.17
N GLN A 106 5.37 -17.94 12.22
CA GLN A 106 6.49 -18.03 11.28
C GLN A 106 6.00 -18.15 9.84
N ILE A 107 6.57 -17.34 8.96
CA ILE A 107 6.41 -17.42 7.50
C ILE A 107 7.77 -17.75 6.92
N ARG A 108 8.00 -18.98 6.47
CA ARG A 108 9.33 -19.41 6.03
C ARG A 108 9.32 -20.34 4.81
N GLY A 109 10.32 -20.18 3.96
CA GLY A 109 10.53 -21.07 2.80
C GLY A 109 9.41 -21.05 1.77
N ASN A 110 8.61 -19.96 1.69
CA ASN A 110 7.53 -19.83 0.72
C ASN A 110 7.99 -19.09 -0.53
N LEU A 111 7.34 -19.38 -1.64
CA LEU A 111 7.31 -18.52 -2.82
C LEU A 111 6.06 -17.64 -2.74
N ILE A 112 6.23 -16.31 -2.60
CA ILE A 112 5.15 -15.32 -2.51
C ILE A 112 5.30 -14.36 -3.69
N CYS A 113 4.41 -14.45 -4.67
CA CYS A 113 4.70 -13.87 -5.96
C CYS A 113 3.43 -13.38 -6.68
N GLY A 114 3.58 -12.25 -7.40
CA GLY A 114 2.56 -11.79 -8.34
C GLY A 114 1.24 -11.36 -7.71
N SER A 115 1.21 -11.00 -6.43
CA SER A 115 0.03 -10.41 -5.80
C SER A 115 -0.19 -8.98 -6.26
N ASP A 116 -1.44 -8.52 -6.34
CA ASP A 116 -1.75 -7.16 -6.77
C ASP A 116 -1.33 -6.10 -5.74
N GLY A 117 -1.27 -6.45 -4.45
CA GLY A 117 -0.70 -5.67 -3.35
C GLY A 117 0.68 -6.16 -2.93
N GLY A 118 0.99 -6.07 -1.65
CA GLY A 118 2.26 -6.55 -1.08
C GLY A 118 2.39 -8.07 -1.05
N GLY A 119 3.60 -8.55 -0.78
CA GLY A 119 3.82 -9.97 -0.52
C GLY A 119 3.30 -10.37 0.87
N VAL A 120 3.77 -9.69 1.91
CA VAL A 120 3.32 -9.89 3.31
C VAL A 120 2.93 -8.53 3.89
N PHE A 121 1.72 -8.45 4.39
CA PHE A 121 1.16 -7.24 4.99
C PHE A 121 0.66 -7.51 6.41
N LEU A 122 1.18 -6.76 7.38
CA LEU A 122 0.74 -6.79 8.77
C LEU A 122 -0.16 -5.59 9.05
N PHE A 123 -1.39 -5.85 9.49
CA PHE A 123 -2.36 -4.82 9.83
C PHE A 123 -2.72 -4.85 11.31
N LYS A 124 -2.13 -3.94 12.09
CA LYS A 124 -2.35 -3.81 13.54
C LYS A 124 -2.34 -5.16 14.28
N PRO A 125 -1.30 -6.00 14.06
CA PRO A 125 -1.21 -7.27 14.75
C PRO A 125 -0.90 -7.07 16.24
N THR A 126 -1.19 -8.08 17.04
CA THR A 126 -0.67 -8.22 18.39
C THR A 126 0.34 -9.36 18.43
N GLY A 127 1.54 -9.11 18.97
CA GLY A 127 2.66 -10.04 18.96
C GLY A 127 3.55 -9.93 17.73
N ALA A 128 4.61 -10.72 17.70
CA ALA A 128 5.67 -10.68 16.71
C ALA A 128 5.67 -11.88 15.77
N VAL A 129 6.08 -11.66 14.51
CA VAL A 129 6.21 -12.71 13.49
C VAL A 129 7.64 -12.79 12.96
N GLN A 130 8.06 -13.97 12.57
CA GLN A 130 9.30 -14.22 11.85
C GLN A 130 9.02 -14.50 10.37
N ILE A 131 9.62 -13.71 9.49
CA ILE A 131 9.51 -13.84 8.02
C ILE A 131 10.92 -14.15 7.50
N ARG A 132 11.18 -15.41 7.16
CA ARG A 132 12.56 -15.84 6.83
C ARG A 132 12.62 -16.85 5.68
N ASN A 133 13.73 -16.79 4.93
CA ASN A 133 14.01 -17.73 3.84
C ASN A 133 12.91 -17.81 2.78
N ASN A 134 12.13 -16.73 2.57
CA ASN A 134 11.11 -16.69 1.53
C ASN A 134 11.69 -16.09 0.24
N GLN A 135 11.08 -16.46 -0.89
CA GLN A 135 11.20 -15.76 -2.15
C GLN A 135 9.97 -14.87 -2.32
N ILE A 136 10.16 -13.54 -2.23
CA ILE A 136 9.08 -12.55 -2.34
C ILE A 136 9.37 -11.71 -3.59
N THR A 137 8.57 -11.90 -4.63
CA THR A 137 8.92 -11.33 -5.93
C THR A 137 7.70 -10.96 -6.76
N PHE A 138 7.83 -9.92 -7.60
CA PHE A 138 6.79 -9.46 -8.53
C PHE A 138 5.43 -9.13 -7.88
N ASN A 139 5.39 -8.82 -6.58
CA ASN A 139 4.19 -8.30 -5.94
C ASN A 139 4.04 -6.79 -6.19
N GLY A 140 2.92 -6.21 -5.80
CA GLY A 140 2.62 -4.81 -6.08
C GLY A 140 2.16 -4.56 -7.52
N ARG A 141 1.65 -5.56 -8.21
CA ARG A 141 1.32 -5.49 -9.65
C ARG A 141 0.32 -4.40 -10.02
N ARG A 142 -0.64 -4.15 -9.15
CA ARG A 142 -1.64 -3.09 -9.31
C ARG A 142 -1.37 -1.90 -8.40
N PHE A 143 -0.80 -2.14 -7.23
CA PHE A 143 -0.52 -1.11 -6.24
C PHE A 143 0.98 -1.08 -5.96
N ARG A 144 1.59 0.10 -6.03
CA ARG A 144 3.02 0.27 -5.68
C ARG A 144 3.19 0.11 -4.17
N ARG A 145 3.32 -1.12 -3.70
CA ARG A 145 3.42 -1.46 -2.29
C ARG A 145 4.74 -2.15 -1.97
N ALA A 146 5.14 -2.09 -0.71
CA ALA A 146 6.26 -2.84 -0.21
C ALA A 146 6.06 -4.35 -0.39
N ALA A 147 7.16 -5.08 -0.59
CA ALA A 147 7.10 -6.54 -0.56
C ALA A 147 6.71 -7.06 0.82
N VAL A 148 7.23 -6.44 1.88
CA VAL A 148 6.86 -6.71 3.28
C VAL A 148 6.52 -5.40 3.96
N TYR A 149 5.35 -5.30 4.55
CA TYR A 149 4.92 -4.14 5.32
C TYR A 149 4.73 -4.52 6.78
N LEU A 150 5.50 -3.86 7.65
CA LEU A 150 5.53 -4.13 9.09
C LEU A 150 4.77 -3.05 9.86
N MET A 151 3.81 -3.50 10.65
CA MET A 151 3.08 -2.71 11.62
C MET A 151 3.14 -3.44 12.95
N GLY A 152 3.68 -2.80 13.99
CA GLY A 152 3.94 -3.40 15.30
C GLY A 152 5.42 -3.56 15.59
N ASP A 153 5.72 -4.23 16.69
CA ASP A 153 7.07 -4.29 17.27
C ASP A 153 7.69 -5.70 17.16
N HIS A 154 9.03 -5.72 17.16
CA HIS A 154 9.85 -6.93 17.30
C HIS A 154 9.67 -7.99 16.21
N HIS A 155 9.15 -7.63 15.03
CA HIS A 155 9.13 -8.53 13.89
C HIS A 155 10.54 -8.81 13.38
N GLN A 156 10.73 -9.99 12.79
CA GLN A 156 12.01 -10.39 12.22
C GLN A 156 11.83 -10.71 10.72
N VAL A 157 12.55 -10.01 9.88
CA VAL A 157 12.58 -10.22 8.41
C VAL A 157 14.02 -10.57 8.04
N MET A 158 14.31 -11.86 7.83
CA MET A 158 15.68 -12.32 7.72
C MET A 158 15.86 -13.32 6.57
N ASP A 159 17.01 -13.27 5.92
CA ASP A 159 17.44 -14.28 4.94
C ASP A 159 16.46 -14.44 3.75
N ASN A 160 15.61 -13.43 3.46
CA ASN A 160 14.67 -13.48 2.35
C ASN A 160 15.33 -12.98 1.04
N GLN A 161 14.82 -13.48 -0.08
CA GLN A 161 15.09 -12.93 -1.40
C GLN A 161 13.89 -12.07 -1.82
N ILE A 162 14.08 -10.75 -1.85
CA ILE A 162 13.04 -9.77 -2.16
C ILE A 162 13.42 -9.06 -3.46
N ARG A 163 12.72 -9.36 -4.54
CA ARG A 163 13.12 -8.89 -5.87
C ARG A 163 11.94 -8.46 -6.74
N ASN A 164 12.26 -7.58 -7.72
CA ASN A 164 11.31 -7.18 -8.78
C ASN A 164 9.98 -6.67 -8.19
N GLN A 165 10.08 -5.74 -7.26
CA GLN A 165 8.93 -5.15 -6.57
C GLN A 165 8.65 -3.76 -7.13
N THR A 166 7.38 -3.41 -7.35
CA THR A 166 6.96 -2.06 -7.80
C THR A 166 6.91 -1.03 -6.67
N GLY A 167 7.59 -1.28 -5.58
CA GLY A 167 7.72 -0.44 -4.40
C GLY A 167 8.96 -0.83 -3.60
N PRO A 168 9.03 -0.42 -2.32
CA PRO A 168 10.11 -0.79 -1.42
C PRO A 168 10.19 -2.29 -1.12
N GLY A 169 11.35 -2.73 -0.63
CA GLY A 169 11.51 -4.09 -0.13
C GLY A 169 10.74 -4.31 1.17
N VAL A 170 11.15 -3.66 2.24
CA VAL A 170 10.50 -3.73 3.55
C VAL A 170 10.15 -2.31 4.00
N VAL A 171 8.90 -2.08 4.40
CA VAL A 171 8.46 -0.83 5.01
C VAL A 171 8.14 -1.06 6.47
N VAL A 172 8.63 -0.18 7.36
CA VAL A 172 8.23 -0.15 8.78
C VAL A 172 7.39 1.10 9.01
N THR A 173 6.14 0.92 9.46
CA THR A 173 5.25 2.06 9.71
C THR A 173 5.66 2.86 10.94
N SER A 174 5.31 4.14 10.95
CA SER A 174 5.41 5.01 12.12
C SER A 174 4.12 5.05 12.95
N TYR A 175 2.99 4.62 12.38
CA TYR A 175 1.69 4.60 13.04
C TYR A 175 0.90 3.31 12.77
N PRO A 176 0.56 2.55 13.84
CA PRO A 176 0.99 2.73 15.21
C PRO A 176 2.53 2.73 15.31
N LYS A 177 3.06 3.33 16.38
CA LYS A 177 4.50 3.33 16.62
C LYS A 177 5.03 1.89 16.53
N SER A 178 6.04 1.68 15.69
CA SER A 178 6.62 0.36 15.42
C SER A 178 8.13 0.43 15.62
N ALA A 179 8.67 -0.44 16.46
CA ALA A 179 10.07 -0.45 16.86
C ALA A 179 10.61 -1.87 17.09
N GLY A 180 11.94 -1.99 17.16
CA GLY A 180 12.59 -3.28 17.40
C GLY A 180 12.45 -4.27 16.25
N ASN A 181 12.03 -3.84 15.06
CA ASN A 181 11.90 -4.71 13.91
C ASN A 181 13.28 -4.98 13.29
N LEU A 182 13.70 -6.24 13.28
CA LEU A 182 15.01 -6.67 12.79
C LEU A 182 14.90 -7.11 11.33
N ILE A 183 15.65 -6.42 10.45
CA ILE A 183 15.65 -6.69 9.00
C ILE A 183 17.10 -6.93 8.58
N GLU A 184 17.50 -8.19 8.50
CA GLU A 184 18.91 -8.58 8.39
C GLU A 184 19.11 -9.66 7.33
N ARG A 185 20.28 -9.67 6.69
CA ARG A 185 20.72 -10.67 5.71
C ARG A 185 19.72 -10.95 4.58
N ASN A 186 18.85 -9.99 4.27
CA ASN A 186 17.97 -10.10 3.12
C ASN A 186 18.73 -9.73 1.84
N ARG A 187 18.31 -10.28 0.72
CA ARG A 187 18.85 -9.97 -0.61
C ARG A 187 17.80 -9.24 -1.42
N PHE A 188 18.08 -8.00 -1.76
CA PHE A 188 17.18 -7.16 -2.53
C PHE A 188 17.64 -6.95 -3.96
N GLY A 189 16.71 -6.72 -4.89
CA GLY A 189 17.05 -6.40 -6.28
C GLY A 189 15.83 -6.04 -7.12
N GLY A 190 16.00 -5.15 -8.09
CA GLY A 190 14.90 -4.73 -8.98
C GLY A 190 13.74 -4.09 -8.24
N LEU A 191 14.02 -3.24 -7.24
CA LEU A 191 13.02 -2.52 -6.48
C LEU A 191 12.76 -1.13 -7.10
N GLU A 192 11.53 -0.64 -7.05
CA GLU A 192 11.18 0.74 -7.39
C GLU A 192 11.16 1.67 -6.16
N GLY A 193 11.68 1.24 -5.02
CA GLY A 193 11.84 1.98 -3.77
C GLY A 193 13.07 1.51 -3.00
N LEU A 194 13.20 1.97 -1.75
CA LEU A 194 14.30 1.57 -0.87
C LEU A 194 14.24 0.07 -0.53
N SER A 195 15.39 -0.52 -0.23
CA SER A 195 15.43 -1.89 0.31
C SER A 195 14.73 -1.97 1.67
N ILE A 196 14.93 -0.96 2.51
CA ILE A 196 14.27 -0.75 3.79
C ILE A 196 13.85 0.72 3.87
N ASP A 197 12.60 0.99 4.18
CA ASP A 197 12.01 2.32 4.24
C ASP A 197 11.29 2.49 5.58
N LEU A 198 11.72 3.44 6.37
CA LEU A 198 11.18 3.72 7.70
C LEU A 198 10.25 4.93 7.61
N ASN A 199 8.96 4.71 7.49
CA ASN A 199 7.99 5.77 7.33
C ASN A 199 8.07 6.81 8.47
N THR A 200 8.08 8.08 8.10
CA THR A 200 8.08 9.22 9.04
C THR A 200 6.71 9.80 9.30
N GLN A 201 5.68 9.29 8.76
CA GLN A 201 4.55 9.99 8.27
C GLN A 201 3.40 10.19 9.28
N GLN A 202 2.94 11.42 9.31
CA GLN A 202 1.69 11.82 9.95
C GLN A 202 0.72 12.24 8.88
N ASN A 203 -0.30 11.86 8.44
CA ASN A 203 -1.28 12.38 7.48
C ASN A 203 -1.15 11.90 6.03
N VAL A 204 -0.59 10.72 5.79
CA VAL A 204 -0.71 10.08 4.48
C VAL A 204 -1.97 9.21 4.47
N GLU A 205 -2.68 9.18 3.38
CA GLU A 205 -3.80 8.28 3.21
C GLU A 205 -3.33 6.81 3.32
N THR A 206 -4.20 5.94 3.84
CA THR A 206 -3.86 4.52 4.07
C THR A 206 -3.31 3.80 2.85
N ILE A 207 -3.66 4.26 1.66
CA ILE A 207 -3.15 3.73 0.40
C ILE A 207 -1.66 4.05 0.18
N ASP A 208 -1.18 5.14 0.75
CA ASP A 208 0.20 5.62 0.55
C ASP A 208 1.18 5.07 1.59
N PHE A 209 0.73 4.70 2.79
CA PHE A 209 1.60 4.11 3.82
C PHE A 209 2.43 2.93 3.34
N GLN A 210 1.86 2.11 2.50
CA GLN A 210 2.48 0.88 2.03
C GLN A 210 3.48 1.08 0.90
N ARG A 211 3.59 2.32 0.39
CA ARG A 211 4.52 2.67 -0.70
C ARG A 211 5.89 3.09 -0.20
N GLY A 212 6.04 3.31 1.11
CA GLY A 212 7.18 4.03 1.67
C GLY A 212 7.13 5.52 1.39
N ASP A 213 7.88 6.30 2.13
CA ASP A 213 7.98 7.75 1.96
C ASP A 213 9.39 8.21 1.49
N GLY A 214 10.26 7.24 1.19
CA GLY A 214 11.60 7.46 0.68
C GLY A 214 12.63 7.75 1.79
N PRO A 215 13.86 8.14 1.42
CA PRO A 215 14.95 8.23 2.37
C PRO A 215 14.72 9.31 3.43
N ASN A 216 14.93 8.91 4.66
CA ASN A 216 14.86 9.80 5.82
C ASN A 216 15.97 10.86 5.80
N PRO A 217 15.72 12.06 6.38
CA PRO A 217 16.75 13.07 6.52
C PRO A 217 17.99 12.54 7.27
N PRO A 218 19.20 13.01 6.90
CA PRO A 218 20.44 12.58 7.54
C PRO A 218 20.45 12.80 9.06
N ARG A 219 21.33 12.09 9.75
CA ARG A 219 21.61 12.27 11.17
C ARG A 219 21.79 13.75 11.50
N ASN A 220 21.18 14.19 12.62
CA ASN A 220 21.22 15.57 13.11
C ASN A 220 20.55 16.63 12.22
N SER A 221 19.85 16.24 11.18
CA SER A 221 19.03 17.17 10.42
C SER A 221 17.91 17.76 11.30
N PRO A 222 17.63 19.05 11.24
CA PRO A 222 16.51 19.66 11.95
C PRO A 222 15.14 19.13 11.45
N ASN A 223 15.11 18.57 10.26
CA ASN A 223 13.92 18.00 9.65
C ASN A 223 13.68 16.53 10.03
N ARG A 224 14.61 15.92 10.80
CA ARG A 224 14.45 14.53 11.21
C ARG A 224 13.37 14.39 12.25
N ARG A 225 12.39 13.56 11.99
CA ARG A 225 11.26 13.32 12.88
C ARG A 225 11.57 12.16 13.84
N LYS A 226 11.21 12.35 15.13
CA LYS A 226 11.33 11.29 16.14
C LYS A 226 10.31 10.17 15.97
N GLU A 227 9.20 10.49 15.33
CA GLU A 227 8.09 9.58 15.05
C GLU A 227 8.30 8.89 13.70
N THR A 228 9.36 8.12 13.63
CA THR A 228 9.73 7.31 12.47
C THR A 228 9.74 5.85 12.88
N GLY A 229 9.43 4.96 11.95
CA GLY A 229 9.55 3.52 12.15
C GLY A 229 10.92 3.15 12.75
N ASN A 230 10.97 2.07 13.49
CA ASN A 230 12.18 1.61 14.18
C ASN A 230 12.88 2.71 15.03
N SER A 231 12.08 3.49 15.76
CA SER A 231 12.55 4.54 16.66
C SER A 231 13.50 5.56 16.00
N ALA A 232 13.34 5.80 14.72
CA ALA A 232 14.17 6.72 13.94
C ALA A 232 15.68 6.39 14.00
N ILE A 233 16.06 5.12 14.03
CA ILE A 233 17.47 4.71 13.98
C ILE A 233 18.14 5.31 12.74
N ASN A 234 19.39 5.76 12.91
CA ASN A 234 20.11 6.39 11.81
C ASN A 234 20.69 5.36 10.83
N ALA A 235 20.54 5.63 9.53
CA ALA A 235 21.32 4.94 8.53
C ALA A 235 22.83 5.15 8.76
N PRO A 236 23.69 4.16 8.51
CA PRO A 236 25.12 4.36 8.53
C PRO A 236 25.55 5.44 7.53
N GLN A 237 26.67 6.09 7.81
CA GLN A 237 27.27 7.05 6.90
C GLN A 237 28.74 6.68 6.67
N PHE A 238 29.11 6.38 5.45
CA PHE A 238 30.50 6.18 5.08
C PHE A 238 31.30 7.47 5.22
N ILE A 239 32.59 7.37 5.55
CA ILE A 239 33.49 8.54 5.65
C ILE A 239 33.82 9.12 4.26
N SER A 240 33.63 8.35 3.20
CA SER A 240 33.87 8.73 1.82
C SER A 240 32.81 8.08 0.91
N SER A 241 32.50 8.72 -0.20
CA SER A 241 31.71 8.12 -1.29
C SER A 241 32.54 7.18 -2.19
N GLU A 242 33.86 7.11 -1.96
CA GLU A 242 34.80 6.28 -2.73
C GLU A 242 35.79 5.61 -1.81
N PHE A 243 36.06 4.33 -2.05
CA PHE A 243 37.09 3.54 -1.38
C PHE A 243 38.01 2.89 -2.41
N PHE A 244 39.26 2.65 -2.05
CA PHE A 244 40.27 2.17 -2.98
C PHE A 244 40.74 0.77 -2.63
N VAL A 245 40.93 -0.06 -3.67
CA VAL A 245 41.56 -1.37 -3.52
C VAL A 245 43.07 -1.12 -3.34
N LEU A 246 43.61 -1.57 -2.23
CA LEU A 246 45.06 -1.53 -1.94
C LEU A 246 45.58 -2.97 -1.85
N GLY A 247 46.32 -3.41 -2.84
CA GLY A 247 46.65 -4.80 -3.05
C GLY A 247 45.39 -5.59 -3.43
N ASP A 248 44.92 -6.45 -2.53
CA ASP A 248 43.70 -7.23 -2.68
C ASP A 248 42.63 -6.86 -1.65
N GLN A 249 42.81 -5.74 -0.95
CA GLN A 249 42.00 -5.36 0.19
C GLN A 249 41.38 -3.96 0.04
N VAL A 250 40.19 -3.78 0.60
CA VAL A 250 39.51 -2.49 0.72
C VAL A 250 39.20 -2.22 2.18
N LEU A 251 39.75 -1.12 2.71
CA LEU A 251 39.41 -0.64 4.04
C LEU A 251 38.16 0.28 3.95
N ILE A 252 37.06 -0.16 4.50
CA ILE A 252 35.80 0.57 4.56
C ILE A 252 35.60 1.11 5.97
N SER A 253 35.29 2.39 6.08
CA SER A 253 35.08 3.04 7.38
C SER A 253 33.86 3.97 7.33
N GLY A 254 33.21 4.14 8.47
CA GLY A 254 32.02 4.97 8.59
C GLY A 254 31.62 5.26 10.04
N ILE A 255 30.47 5.87 10.15
CA ILE A 255 29.80 6.12 11.43
C ILE A 255 28.39 5.54 11.41
N ALA A 256 27.94 5.05 12.57
CA ALA A 256 26.60 4.55 12.82
C ALA A 256 26.18 4.90 14.26
N ASP A 257 25.01 4.51 14.68
CA ASP A 257 24.63 4.67 16.08
C ASP A 257 25.53 3.82 17.00
N PRO A 258 26.00 4.37 18.14
CA PRO A 258 26.92 3.65 19.03
C PRO A 258 26.44 2.25 19.41
N GLY A 259 27.29 1.26 19.28
CA GLY A 259 26.99 -0.13 19.60
C GLY A 259 26.07 -0.84 18.61
N SER A 260 25.67 -0.19 17.52
CA SER A 260 24.87 -0.83 16.48
C SER A 260 25.67 -1.88 15.70
N LEU A 261 24.99 -2.93 15.28
CA LEU A 261 25.51 -3.90 14.35
C LEU A 261 25.36 -3.34 12.94
N VAL A 262 26.46 -3.09 12.24
CA VAL A 262 26.50 -2.56 10.88
C VAL A 262 26.70 -3.71 9.92
N GLU A 263 25.72 -3.97 9.07
CA GLU A 263 25.79 -4.99 8.01
C GLU A 263 26.09 -4.30 6.68
N LEU A 264 27.20 -4.67 6.04
CA LEU A 264 27.62 -4.18 4.74
C LEU A 264 27.10 -5.06 3.62
N TYR A 265 26.69 -4.41 2.53
CA TYR A 265 26.14 -5.04 1.35
C TYR A 265 26.87 -4.62 0.08
N ARG A 266 27.00 -5.56 -0.87
CA ARG A 266 27.20 -5.18 -2.26
C ARG A 266 25.89 -4.70 -2.83
N VAL A 267 25.91 -3.60 -3.57
CA VAL A 267 24.78 -3.03 -4.29
C VAL A 267 24.72 -3.66 -5.68
N GLN A 268 23.54 -3.95 -6.17
CA GLN A 268 23.35 -4.44 -7.52
C GLN A 268 23.86 -3.41 -8.53
N GLU A 269 24.63 -3.86 -9.52
CA GLU A 269 25.15 -3.03 -10.60
C GLU A 269 24.05 -2.22 -11.30
N ASN A 270 24.38 -1.00 -11.67
CA ASN A 270 23.50 -0.07 -12.40
C ASN A 270 22.23 0.38 -11.67
N SER A 271 22.23 0.38 -10.34
CA SER A 271 21.17 1.06 -9.61
C SER A 271 21.21 2.57 -9.88
N ALA A 272 20.15 3.12 -10.44
CA ALA A 272 19.99 4.57 -10.56
C ALA A 272 19.72 5.25 -9.20
N LEU A 273 19.42 4.45 -8.18
CA LEU A 273 19.12 4.92 -6.83
C LEU A 273 20.44 5.12 -6.05
N PRO A 274 20.59 6.22 -5.34
CA PRO A 274 21.78 6.46 -4.52
C PRO A 274 21.81 5.62 -3.22
N TYR A 275 20.79 4.80 -2.97
CA TYR A 275 20.60 3.96 -1.79
C TYR A 275 20.26 2.53 -2.19
N GLY A 276 21.17 1.60 -2.06
CA GLY A 276 20.93 0.21 -2.46
C GLY A 276 20.66 0.04 -3.96
N PRO A 277 20.01 -1.05 -4.40
CA PRO A 277 19.46 -2.12 -3.56
C PRO A 277 20.53 -3.00 -2.91
N LEU A 278 20.26 -3.42 -1.67
CA LEU A 278 21.14 -4.27 -0.84
C LEU A 278 21.12 -5.70 -1.38
N SER A 279 21.96 -6.00 -2.37
CA SER A 279 21.82 -7.23 -3.16
C SER A 279 22.50 -8.45 -2.52
N GLU A 280 23.63 -8.25 -1.87
CA GLU A 280 24.41 -9.32 -1.27
C GLU A 280 25.02 -8.88 0.05
N PRO A 281 24.67 -9.53 1.19
CA PRO A 281 25.35 -9.29 2.44
C PRO A 281 26.82 -9.72 2.36
N LEU A 282 27.74 -8.85 2.78
CA LEU A 282 29.17 -9.07 2.70
C LEU A 282 29.76 -9.45 4.07
N THR A 283 29.48 -8.63 5.07
CA THR A 283 30.00 -8.80 6.43
C THR A 283 29.23 -7.95 7.43
N THR A 284 29.48 -8.19 8.69
CA THR A 284 28.90 -7.44 9.79
C THR A 284 29.97 -6.97 10.75
N VAL A 285 29.88 -5.73 11.24
CA VAL A 285 30.82 -5.14 12.19
C VAL A 285 30.04 -4.35 13.24
N THR A 286 30.52 -4.33 14.49
CA THR A 286 29.90 -3.51 15.56
C THR A 286 30.50 -2.11 15.57
N ALA A 287 29.66 -1.10 15.61
CA ALA A 287 30.08 0.28 15.80
C ALA A 287 30.62 0.50 17.23
N SER A 288 31.70 1.22 17.37
CA SER A 288 32.32 1.54 18.68
C SER A 288 31.38 2.39 19.55
N PRO A 289 31.72 2.61 20.84
CA PRO A 289 30.96 3.54 21.70
C PRO A 289 30.92 4.97 21.16
N GLU A 290 31.92 5.36 20.34
CA GLU A 290 31.96 6.66 19.63
C GLU A 290 31.19 6.64 18.32
N GLY A 291 30.55 5.53 17.98
CA GLY A 291 29.78 5.36 16.75
C GLY A 291 30.62 5.14 15.51
N LYS A 292 31.89 4.75 15.60
CA LYS A 292 32.76 4.48 14.46
C LYS A 292 32.79 3.00 14.14
N PHE A 293 32.82 2.66 12.84
CA PHE A 293 33.08 1.29 12.39
C PHE A 293 34.17 1.31 11.30
N SER A 294 34.89 0.19 11.23
CA SER A 294 35.86 -0.04 10.18
C SER A 294 36.03 -1.55 9.94
N VAL A 295 36.15 -1.93 8.69
CA VAL A 295 36.34 -3.33 8.28
C VAL A 295 37.15 -3.42 6.99
N THR A 296 37.99 -4.44 6.89
CA THR A 296 38.76 -4.74 5.69
C THR A 296 38.12 -5.92 4.94
N LEU A 297 37.85 -5.76 3.65
CA LEU A 297 37.29 -6.79 2.78
C LEU A 297 38.24 -7.09 1.61
N ASN A 298 38.33 -8.36 1.24
CA ASN A 298 39.11 -8.85 0.08
C ASN A 298 38.23 -9.42 -1.04
N THR A 299 36.91 -9.24 -0.93
CA THR A 299 35.91 -9.75 -1.89
C THR A 299 35.40 -8.68 -2.85
N LEU A 300 35.85 -7.43 -2.66
CA LEU A 300 35.40 -6.28 -3.45
C LEU A 300 36.40 -5.98 -4.59
N GLN A 301 35.85 -5.60 -5.72
CA GLN A 301 36.62 -5.24 -6.91
C GLN A 301 36.34 -3.79 -7.33
N PRO A 302 37.29 -3.15 -8.09
CA PRO A 302 37.02 -1.86 -8.69
C PRO A 302 35.75 -1.90 -9.56
N GLY A 303 34.84 -0.94 -9.34
CA GLY A 303 33.52 -0.90 -9.98
C GLY A 303 32.38 -1.38 -9.08
N ASP A 304 32.67 -2.17 -8.06
CA ASP A 304 31.65 -2.54 -7.07
C ASP A 304 31.09 -1.30 -6.36
N GLN A 305 29.80 -1.32 -6.08
CA GLN A 305 29.16 -0.38 -5.17
C GLN A 305 28.80 -1.10 -3.87
N ILE A 306 28.89 -0.38 -2.78
CA ILE A 306 28.51 -0.87 -1.45
C ILE A 306 27.52 0.06 -0.76
N SER A 307 26.70 -0.50 0.10
CA SER A 307 25.86 0.21 1.05
C SER A 307 25.89 -0.51 2.41
N ALA A 308 25.20 0.02 3.40
CA ALA A 308 25.15 -0.58 4.74
C ALA A 308 23.83 -0.28 5.44
N ILE A 309 23.47 -1.11 6.39
CA ILE A 309 22.39 -0.88 7.37
C ILE A 309 22.94 -1.00 8.77
N ALA A 310 22.28 -0.36 9.74
CA ALA A 310 22.61 -0.46 11.16
C ALA A 310 21.44 -1.04 11.94
N THR A 311 21.72 -1.95 12.85
CA THR A 311 20.71 -2.57 13.70
C THR A 311 21.02 -2.39 15.18
N LEU A 312 20.04 -1.92 15.94
CA LEU A 312 20.02 -1.94 17.40
C LEU A 312 18.79 -2.72 17.85
N PRO A 313 18.94 -3.73 18.74
CA PRO A 313 17.81 -4.59 19.12
C PRO A 313 16.57 -3.86 19.62
N GLN A 314 16.74 -2.74 20.33
CA GLN A 314 15.65 -1.94 20.89
C GLN A 314 15.00 -1.01 19.87
N SER A 315 15.75 -0.56 18.86
CA SER A 315 15.27 0.34 17.83
C SER A 315 14.79 -0.41 16.60
N GLY A 316 15.51 -1.45 16.19
CA GLY A 316 15.35 -2.18 14.95
C GLY A 316 16.45 -1.85 13.93
N THR A 317 16.19 -2.17 12.67
CA THR A 317 17.12 -1.94 11.56
C THR A 317 16.82 -0.62 10.84
N SER A 318 17.87 0.08 10.41
CA SER A 318 17.83 1.36 9.72
C SER A 318 17.51 1.24 8.22
N GLU A 319 17.30 2.37 7.58
CA GLU A 319 17.39 2.52 6.12
C GLU A 319 18.82 2.29 5.61
N PRO A 320 18.99 2.05 4.28
CA PRO A 320 20.30 1.93 3.66
C PRO A 320 21.12 3.22 3.72
N ALA A 321 22.43 3.09 3.85
CA ALA A 321 23.39 4.17 3.63
C ALA A 321 23.42 4.61 2.16
N PHE A 322 23.92 5.82 1.90
CA PHE A 322 24.32 6.21 0.53
C PHE A 322 25.34 5.22 -0.02
N ASN A 323 25.19 4.87 -1.30
CA ASN A 323 26.12 3.99 -1.98
C ASN A 323 27.53 4.62 -2.05
N ALA A 324 28.55 3.81 -1.83
CA ALA A 324 29.92 4.18 -2.07
C ALA A 324 30.54 3.29 -3.16
N LEU A 325 31.43 3.86 -3.98
CA LEU A 325 32.07 3.22 -5.12
C LEU A 325 33.44 2.69 -4.73
N ILE A 326 33.78 1.48 -5.16
CA ILE A 326 35.12 0.90 -5.04
C ILE A 326 35.93 1.24 -6.29
N LYS A 327 37.12 1.81 -6.13
CA LYS A 327 38.02 2.25 -7.21
C LYS A 327 39.38 1.59 -7.15
N SER A 328 40.05 1.51 -8.32
CA SER A 328 41.47 1.25 -8.39
C SER A 328 42.28 2.53 -8.15
N PRO A 329 43.44 2.48 -7.49
CA PRO A 329 44.33 3.63 -7.38
C PRO A 329 44.81 4.17 -8.73
N GLU A 330 44.84 3.34 -9.77
CA GLU A 330 45.38 3.65 -11.09
C GLU A 330 44.35 4.22 -12.10
N GLY A 331 43.10 4.42 -11.70
CA GLY A 331 42.07 5.00 -12.57
C GLY A 331 40.75 4.23 -12.54
N THR A 332 39.77 4.77 -13.25
CA THR A 332 38.41 4.19 -13.32
C THR A 332 38.42 2.92 -14.16
N PRO A 333 38.00 1.77 -13.66
CA PRO A 333 37.72 0.63 -14.51
C PRO A 333 36.59 0.98 -15.49
N SER A 334 36.66 0.46 -16.69
CA SER A 334 35.50 0.46 -17.58
C SER A 334 34.29 -0.12 -16.84
N PRO A 335 33.12 0.47 -17.00
CA PRO A 335 31.92 -0.10 -16.41
C PRO A 335 31.81 -1.56 -16.89
N LEU A 336 31.69 -2.48 -15.94
CA LEU A 336 31.40 -3.88 -16.21
C LEU A 336 30.14 -3.92 -17.08
N GLN A 337 30.23 -4.57 -18.24
CA GLN A 337 29.06 -4.73 -19.09
C GLN A 337 28.01 -5.50 -18.30
N PRO A 338 26.75 -5.05 -18.28
CA PRO A 338 25.70 -5.76 -17.58
C PRO A 338 25.64 -7.17 -18.15
N THR A 339 25.92 -8.16 -17.32
CA THR A 339 25.56 -9.53 -17.63
C THR A 339 24.06 -9.59 -17.67
N THR A 340 23.49 -9.57 -18.86
CA THR A 340 22.04 -9.77 -19.10
C THR A 340 21.69 -11.23 -18.80
N ASN A 341 21.90 -11.66 -17.57
CA ASN A 341 21.19 -12.79 -17.05
C ASN A 341 19.77 -12.29 -16.78
N ASN A 342 18.93 -12.29 -17.80
CA ASN A 342 17.51 -12.18 -17.60
C ASN A 342 17.14 -13.22 -16.53
N PRO A 343 16.71 -12.82 -15.33
CA PRO A 343 16.31 -13.79 -14.33
C PRO A 343 15.23 -14.65 -14.98
N VAL A 344 15.37 -15.98 -14.89
CA VAL A 344 14.27 -16.88 -15.26
C VAL A 344 13.10 -16.48 -14.39
N ILE A 345 12.12 -15.79 -15.02
CA ILE A 345 10.93 -15.30 -14.35
C ILE A 345 10.17 -16.57 -13.88
N PRO A 346 10.00 -16.79 -12.57
CA PRO A 346 9.21 -17.92 -12.09
C PRO A 346 7.82 -17.89 -12.74
N LYS A 347 7.17 -19.04 -12.95
CA LYS A 347 5.81 -19.14 -13.54
C LYS A 347 4.75 -18.25 -12.86
N CYS A 348 5.08 -17.64 -11.73
CA CYS A 348 4.25 -16.67 -11.01
C CYS A 348 3.98 -15.35 -11.74
N THR A 349 4.73 -15.05 -12.78
CA THR A 349 4.56 -13.79 -13.55
C THR A 349 3.71 -13.96 -14.79
N THR A 350 3.44 -15.15 -15.21
CA THR A 350 2.52 -15.40 -16.30
C THR A 350 1.07 -15.47 -15.78
N ARG A 351 0.40 -14.31 -15.69
CA ARG A 351 -0.97 -14.36 -16.20
C ARG A 351 -0.84 -15.01 -17.58
N PRO A 352 -1.53 -16.11 -17.90
CA PRO A 352 -1.63 -16.49 -19.29
C PRO A 352 -2.10 -15.22 -20.01
N THR A 353 -1.26 -14.62 -20.84
CA THR A 353 -1.72 -13.69 -21.84
C THR A 353 -2.82 -14.49 -22.57
N PRO A 354 -4.05 -13.99 -22.62
CA PRO A 354 -5.05 -14.61 -23.47
C PRO A 354 -4.36 -14.78 -24.82
N PRO A 355 -4.53 -15.94 -25.49
CA PRO A 355 -3.93 -16.17 -26.81
C PRO A 355 -4.20 -14.90 -27.61
N PRO A 356 -3.22 -14.38 -28.38
CA PRO A 356 -3.42 -13.16 -29.12
C PRO A 356 -4.69 -13.38 -29.92
N THR A 357 -5.72 -12.66 -29.54
CA THR A 357 -6.94 -12.56 -30.33
C THR A 357 -6.44 -12.09 -31.68
N PRO A 358 -6.80 -12.76 -32.81
CA PRO A 358 -6.47 -12.23 -34.12
C PRO A 358 -6.82 -10.75 -34.09
N PRO A 359 -6.02 -9.86 -34.70
CA PRO A 359 -6.28 -8.45 -34.64
C PRO A 359 -7.72 -8.21 -35.15
N GLU A 360 -8.66 -8.18 -34.22
CA GLU A 360 -9.93 -7.54 -34.46
C GLU A 360 -9.55 -6.10 -34.70
N THR A 361 -9.79 -5.62 -35.90
CA THR A 361 -9.87 -4.20 -36.18
C THR A 361 -11.01 -3.66 -35.33
N THR A 362 -10.74 -3.46 -34.05
CA THR A 362 -11.67 -2.76 -33.18
C THR A 362 -11.78 -1.35 -33.72
N PRO A 363 -13.00 -0.92 -34.09
CA PRO A 363 -13.21 0.49 -34.33
C PRO A 363 -12.72 1.27 -33.11
N PRO A 364 -12.18 2.49 -33.27
CA PRO A 364 -11.71 3.27 -32.14
C PRO A 364 -12.81 3.30 -31.09
N PRO A 365 -12.44 3.13 -29.79
CA PRO A 365 -13.42 3.03 -28.72
C PRO A 365 -14.34 4.25 -28.76
N THR A 366 -15.63 4.03 -28.95
CA THR A 366 -16.65 5.07 -29.01
C THR A 366 -16.71 5.76 -27.64
N PRO A 367 -16.69 7.08 -27.57
CA PRO A 367 -16.90 7.83 -26.34
C PRO A 367 -18.19 7.40 -25.64
N ILE A 368 -18.22 7.43 -24.32
CA ILE A 368 -19.44 7.16 -23.54
C ILE A 368 -20.25 8.47 -23.49
N HIS A 369 -21.41 8.48 -24.13
CA HIS A 369 -22.34 9.59 -24.02
C HIS A 369 -23.23 9.39 -22.78
N LEU A 370 -23.08 10.27 -21.79
CA LEU A 370 -23.87 10.25 -20.57
C LEU A 370 -24.89 11.40 -20.56
N ARG A 371 -26.15 11.03 -20.50
CA ARG A 371 -27.25 11.95 -20.26
C ARG A 371 -27.63 11.87 -18.80
N VAL A 372 -26.91 12.62 -17.95
CA VAL A 372 -27.04 12.54 -16.49
C VAL A 372 -26.74 13.90 -15.85
N PRO A 373 -27.46 14.31 -14.81
CA PRO A 373 -27.12 15.51 -14.05
C PRO A 373 -25.72 15.40 -13.46
N ARG A 374 -24.92 16.46 -13.62
CA ARG A 374 -23.58 16.56 -13.03
C ARG A 374 -23.60 17.19 -11.64
N ASN A 375 -24.70 17.79 -11.25
CA ASN A 375 -24.84 18.52 -10.01
C ASN A 375 -26.18 18.20 -9.34
N ILE A 376 -26.17 18.23 -8.00
CA ILE A 376 -27.38 18.42 -7.19
C ILE A 376 -27.19 19.66 -6.34
N HIS A 377 -28.28 20.39 -6.05
CA HIS A 377 -28.21 21.65 -5.34
C HIS A 377 -28.84 21.56 -3.94
N PHE A 378 -28.39 22.42 -3.05
CA PHE A 378 -28.82 22.43 -1.64
C PHE A 378 -29.37 23.80 -1.25
N ALA A 379 -30.31 23.81 -0.31
CA ALA A 379 -30.76 25.04 0.32
C ALA A 379 -29.64 25.71 1.13
N LEU A 380 -29.88 26.95 1.54
CA LEU A 380 -28.93 27.69 2.37
C LEU A 380 -28.70 26.91 3.68
N ASP A 381 -27.42 26.73 4.00
CA ASP A 381 -26.95 26.04 5.21
C ASP A 381 -27.43 24.58 5.37
N GLU A 382 -27.90 23.96 4.29
CA GLU A 382 -28.43 22.61 4.28
C GLU A 382 -27.51 21.63 3.54
N SER A 383 -27.59 20.37 3.96
CA SER A 383 -26.98 19.21 3.28
C SER A 383 -27.99 18.07 3.05
N THR A 384 -29.27 18.35 3.24
CA THR A 384 -30.38 17.40 3.07
C THR A 384 -30.71 17.18 1.61
N ILE A 385 -30.86 15.94 1.18
CA ILE A 385 -31.28 15.58 -0.17
C ILE A 385 -32.78 15.86 -0.33
N THR A 386 -33.14 16.72 -1.25
CA THR A 386 -34.53 17.02 -1.59
C THR A 386 -35.12 15.98 -2.55
N PRO A 387 -36.44 15.92 -2.74
CA PRO A 387 -37.07 15.04 -3.75
C PRO A 387 -36.55 15.29 -5.17
N ALA A 388 -36.30 16.55 -5.53
CA ALA A 388 -35.72 16.89 -6.83
C ALA A 388 -34.27 16.39 -6.97
N SER A 389 -33.44 16.62 -5.93
CA SER A 389 -32.07 16.10 -5.89
C SER A 389 -32.04 14.57 -5.84
N SER A 390 -33.01 13.90 -5.20
CA SER A 390 -33.07 12.42 -5.22
C SER A 390 -33.36 11.88 -6.60
N ALA A 391 -34.25 12.52 -7.37
CA ALA A 391 -34.53 12.13 -8.75
C ALA A 391 -33.29 12.26 -9.66
N ALA A 392 -32.49 13.32 -9.46
CA ALA A 392 -31.20 13.47 -10.14
C ALA A 392 -30.19 12.38 -9.73
N LEU A 393 -30.12 12.05 -8.44
CA LEU A 393 -29.26 10.99 -7.94
C LEU A 393 -29.67 9.60 -8.47
N ASP A 394 -30.98 9.34 -8.66
CA ASP A 394 -31.47 8.08 -9.23
C ASP A 394 -30.99 7.90 -10.68
N GLN A 395 -30.90 8.98 -11.46
CA GLN A 395 -30.31 8.92 -12.80
C GLN A 395 -28.83 8.59 -12.75
N ILE A 396 -28.08 9.17 -11.79
CA ILE A 396 -26.66 8.86 -11.55
C ILE A 396 -26.49 7.39 -11.15
N VAL A 397 -27.36 6.86 -10.26
CA VAL A 397 -27.39 5.44 -9.89
C VAL A 397 -27.58 4.53 -11.11
N ALA A 398 -28.55 4.89 -11.97
CA ALA A 398 -28.83 4.10 -13.19
C ALA A 398 -27.60 4.05 -14.10
N VAL A 399 -26.93 5.17 -14.31
CA VAL A 399 -25.69 5.26 -15.10
C VAL A 399 -24.57 4.42 -14.47
N LEU A 400 -24.33 4.55 -13.18
CA LEU A 400 -23.29 3.80 -12.49
C LEU A 400 -23.58 2.27 -12.51
N LYS A 401 -24.84 1.87 -12.48
CA LYS A 401 -25.23 0.46 -12.64
C LYS A 401 -25.07 -0.04 -14.09
N THR A 402 -25.36 0.80 -15.07
CA THR A 402 -25.23 0.47 -16.49
C THR A 402 -23.78 0.35 -16.93
N TYR A 403 -22.89 1.18 -16.35
CA TYR A 403 -21.47 1.23 -16.70
C TYR A 403 -20.59 0.86 -15.50
N PRO A 404 -20.30 -0.43 -15.27
CA PRO A 404 -19.50 -0.89 -14.12
C PRO A 404 -18.07 -0.33 -14.08
N SER A 405 -17.53 0.12 -15.22
CA SER A 405 -16.20 0.74 -15.33
C SER A 405 -16.17 2.21 -14.91
N LEU A 406 -17.32 2.87 -14.69
CA LEU A 406 -17.35 4.24 -14.23
C LEU A 406 -17.10 4.33 -12.72
N THR A 407 -16.25 5.26 -12.34
CA THR A 407 -16.08 5.75 -10.97
C THR A 407 -16.52 7.19 -10.88
N VAL A 408 -16.82 7.70 -9.69
CA VAL A 408 -17.27 9.06 -9.50
C VAL A 408 -16.60 9.69 -8.27
N GLU A 409 -16.01 10.86 -8.45
CA GLU A 409 -15.63 11.76 -7.36
C GLU A 409 -16.79 12.74 -7.10
N ILE A 410 -17.26 12.82 -5.86
CA ILE A 410 -18.35 13.70 -5.45
C ILE A 410 -17.75 14.90 -4.73
N GLN A 411 -17.83 16.06 -5.35
CA GLN A 411 -17.24 17.30 -4.88
C GLN A 411 -18.30 18.18 -4.22
N GLY A 412 -18.07 18.57 -2.95
CA GLY A 412 -18.99 19.40 -2.19
C GLY A 412 -18.58 20.86 -2.17
N HIS A 413 -19.53 21.74 -2.52
CA HIS A 413 -19.31 23.19 -2.65
C HIS A 413 -20.33 23.99 -1.84
N THR A 414 -19.94 25.24 -1.48
CA THR A 414 -20.77 26.19 -0.75
C THR A 414 -20.73 27.56 -1.41
N ASP A 415 -21.66 28.42 -1.05
CA ASP A 415 -21.54 29.86 -1.30
C ASP A 415 -20.56 30.51 -0.28
N PRO A 416 -20.06 31.73 -0.51
CA PRO A 416 -18.97 32.33 0.25
C PRO A 416 -19.40 33.07 1.53
N ARG A 417 -20.60 32.87 2.05
CA ARG A 417 -21.19 33.74 3.11
C ARG A 417 -20.79 33.30 4.54
N ALA A 418 -20.12 32.19 4.73
CA ALA A 418 -19.62 31.72 6.02
C ALA A 418 -18.09 31.69 6.06
N SER A 419 -17.48 31.23 7.17
CA SER A 419 -16.04 31.07 7.24
C SER A 419 -15.56 29.87 6.42
N ASP A 420 -14.33 29.95 5.89
CA ASP A 420 -13.69 28.90 5.09
C ASP A 420 -13.79 27.52 5.77
N ALA A 421 -13.48 27.46 7.08
CA ALA A 421 -13.53 26.21 7.84
C ALA A 421 -14.97 25.65 7.92
N TYR A 422 -15.96 26.51 8.12
CA TYR A 422 -17.36 26.12 8.12
C TYR A 422 -17.81 25.66 6.72
N ASN A 423 -17.46 26.39 5.69
CA ASN A 423 -17.79 26.08 4.32
C ASN A 423 -17.14 24.78 3.85
N LEU A 424 -15.91 24.52 4.24
CA LEU A 424 -15.25 23.23 3.99
C LEU A 424 -15.99 22.07 4.66
N ALA A 425 -16.40 22.23 5.93
CA ALA A 425 -17.18 21.23 6.65
C ALA A 425 -18.58 21.01 6.04
N LEU A 426 -19.27 22.09 5.62
CA LEU A 426 -20.58 22.00 4.99
C LEU A 426 -20.50 21.33 3.60
N GLY A 427 -19.48 21.68 2.82
CA GLY A 427 -19.21 21.02 1.53
C GLY A 427 -18.99 19.52 1.71
N ASN A 428 -18.22 19.13 2.74
CA ASN A 428 -18.01 17.70 3.06
C ASN A 428 -19.32 16.99 3.44
N ARG A 429 -20.19 17.62 4.24
CA ARG A 429 -21.51 17.04 4.57
C ARG A 429 -22.39 16.86 3.32
N ARG A 430 -22.34 17.78 2.36
CA ARG A 430 -23.08 17.68 1.09
C ARG A 430 -22.59 16.52 0.24
N ALA A 431 -21.27 16.41 0.04
CA ALA A 431 -20.67 15.29 -0.68
C ALA A 431 -20.98 13.95 -0.01
N LEU A 432 -20.92 13.90 1.31
CA LEU A 432 -21.23 12.70 2.09
C LEU A 432 -22.72 12.32 1.99
N ALA A 433 -23.62 13.29 2.02
CA ALA A 433 -25.06 13.04 1.87
C ALA A 433 -25.38 12.43 0.49
N ALA A 434 -24.80 12.96 -0.57
CA ALA A 434 -24.92 12.41 -1.93
C ALA A 434 -24.32 10.97 -1.99
N ARG A 435 -23.08 10.77 -1.51
CA ARG A 435 -22.47 9.45 -1.47
C ARG A 435 -23.29 8.42 -0.71
N ASN A 436 -23.82 8.80 0.45
CA ASN A 436 -24.65 7.90 1.26
C ASN A 436 -25.98 7.55 0.56
N TYR A 437 -26.51 8.46 -0.25
CA TYR A 437 -27.66 8.14 -1.09
C TYR A 437 -27.32 7.06 -2.12
N LEU A 438 -26.25 7.26 -2.90
CA LEU A 438 -25.79 6.31 -3.92
C LEU A 438 -25.47 4.94 -3.30
N LEU A 439 -24.87 4.93 -2.11
CA LEU A 439 -24.56 3.71 -1.37
C LEU A 439 -25.81 2.92 -1.00
N ARG A 440 -26.85 3.61 -0.47
CA ARG A 440 -28.14 2.98 -0.18
C ARG A 440 -28.84 2.42 -1.41
N GLN A 441 -28.57 2.99 -2.58
CA GLN A 441 -29.10 2.50 -3.85
C GLN A 441 -28.23 1.37 -4.46
N GLY A 442 -27.21 0.89 -3.74
CA GLY A 442 -26.41 -0.27 -4.12
C GLY A 442 -25.19 0.05 -5.00
N VAL A 443 -24.77 1.30 -5.08
CA VAL A 443 -23.48 1.63 -5.73
C VAL A 443 -22.34 1.26 -4.80
N ALA A 444 -21.38 0.50 -5.30
CA ALA A 444 -20.26 -0.01 -4.51
C ALA A 444 -19.35 1.12 -3.97
N PRO A 445 -18.97 1.11 -2.68
CA PRO A 445 -18.25 2.21 -2.04
C PRO A 445 -16.88 2.52 -2.68
N GLU A 446 -16.22 1.52 -3.24
CA GLU A 446 -14.93 1.65 -3.94
C GLU A 446 -15.01 2.41 -5.26
N ARG A 447 -16.20 2.62 -5.78
CA ARG A 447 -16.46 3.38 -7.00
C ARG A 447 -16.72 4.87 -6.73
N MET A 448 -16.70 5.27 -5.44
CA MET A 448 -17.09 6.61 -5.02
C MET A 448 -16.05 7.21 -4.09
N THR A 449 -15.52 8.36 -4.46
CA THR A 449 -14.70 9.20 -3.59
C THR A 449 -15.43 10.51 -3.27
N ILE A 450 -15.10 11.14 -2.15
CA ILE A 450 -15.65 12.46 -1.81
C ILE A 450 -14.53 13.47 -1.59
N ARG A 451 -14.80 14.72 -1.96
CA ARG A 451 -13.90 15.85 -1.71
C ARG A 451 -14.72 17.10 -1.41
N SER A 452 -14.28 17.90 -0.47
CA SER A 452 -14.87 19.22 -0.23
C SER A 452 -13.95 20.33 -0.74
N PHE A 453 -14.52 21.28 -1.44
CA PHE A 453 -13.86 22.51 -1.84
C PHE A 453 -14.40 23.73 -1.08
N GLY A 454 -15.46 23.56 -0.25
CA GLY A 454 -16.11 24.69 0.39
C GLY A 454 -16.49 25.76 -0.63
N GLU A 455 -16.05 26.98 -0.42
CA GLU A 455 -16.28 28.13 -1.30
C GLU A 455 -15.16 28.36 -2.34
N THR A 456 -14.07 27.59 -2.27
CA THR A 456 -12.85 27.88 -3.07
C THR A 456 -13.03 27.64 -4.57
N GLN A 457 -14.04 26.86 -4.97
CA GLN A 457 -14.38 26.60 -6.36
C GLN A 457 -15.83 26.94 -6.65
N ARG A 458 -16.12 28.22 -6.68
CA ARG A 458 -17.45 28.73 -7.03
C ARG A 458 -17.74 28.50 -8.52
N ARG A 459 -19.01 28.21 -8.84
CA ARG A 459 -19.48 28.08 -10.22
C ARG A 459 -19.71 29.43 -10.85
N THR A 460 -20.01 30.47 -10.06
CA THR A 460 -20.25 31.83 -10.49
C THR A 460 -19.38 32.81 -9.71
N THR A 461 -19.09 33.95 -10.29
CA THR A 461 -18.42 35.08 -9.61
C THR A 461 -19.40 36.12 -9.06
N GLY A 462 -20.71 35.96 -9.34
CA GLY A 462 -21.76 36.84 -8.90
C GLY A 462 -22.10 36.76 -7.43
N THR A 463 -22.93 37.70 -6.96
CA THR A 463 -23.38 37.84 -5.56
C THR A 463 -24.91 37.83 -5.43
N GLN A 464 -25.60 37.49 -6.52
CA GLN A 464 -27.06 37.39 -6.52
C GLN A 464 -27.52 36.06 -5.89
N ARG A 465 -28.78 35.99 -5.48
CA ARG A 465 -29.36 34.76 -4.91
C ARG A 465 -29.23 33.54 -5.82
N LEU A 466 -29.36 33.75 -7.10
CA LEU A 466 -29.21 32.71 -8.12
C LEU A 466 -27.74 32.21 -8.19
N ASP A 467 -26.77 33.10 -8.07
CA ASP A 467 -25.35 32.76 -8.06
C ASP A 467 -25.02 31.87 -6.86
N TYR A 468 -25.46 32.29 -5.67
CA TYR A 468 -25.28 31.51 -4.46
C TYR A 468 -26.00 30.15 -4.49
N ALA A 469 -27.19 30.09 -5.13
CA ALA A 469 -27.88 28.82 -5.30
C ALA A 469 -27.11 27.84 -6.19
N ARG A 470 -26.45 28.33 -7.24
CA ARG A 470 -25.59 27.52 -8.11
C ARG A 470 -24.30 27.05 -7.43
N ASP A 471 -23.78 27.84 -6.50
CA ASP A 471 -22.58 27.50 -5.74
C ASP A 471 -22.86 26.38 -4.73
N ARG A 472 -24.07 26.32 -4.17
CA ARG A 472 -24.46 25.34 -3.15
C ARG A 472 -24.80 23.97 -3.76
N ARG A 473 -23.78 23.22 -4.16
CA ARG A 473 -23.95 21.99 -4.93
C ARG A 473 -23.08 20.83 -4.42
N ALA A 474 -23.43 19.62 -4.81
CA ALA A 474 -22.51 18.52 -4.96
C ALA A 474 -22.35 18.21 -6.44
N GLU A 475 -21.11 18.20 -6.91
CA GLU A 475 -20.74 17.98 -8.31
C GLU A 475 -20.17 16.58 -8.48
N PHE A 476 -20.53 15.90 -9.58
CA PHE A 476 -20.16 14.52 -9.88
C PHE A 476 -19.17 14.50 -11.04
N ILE A 477 -17.93 14.12 -10.74
CA ILE A 477 -16.86 13.95 -11.72
C ILE A 477 -16.71 12.48 -12.03
N PHE A 478 -17.15 12.07 -13.21
CA PHE A 478 -17.08 10.69 -13.65
C PHE A 478 -15.76 10.42 -14.37
N GLN A 479 -15.22 9.22 -14.14
CA GLN A 479 -14.05 8.71 -14.83
C GLN A 479 -14.31 7.26 -15.27
N ASP A 480 -13.93 6.92 -16.49
CA ASP A 480 -13.94 5.52 -16.95
C ASP A 480 -12.59 4.87 -16.66
N THR A 481 -12.58 3.76 -15.95
CA THR A 481 -11.34 3.04 -15.58
C THR A 481 -10.58 2.48 -16.79
N ARG A 482 -11.18 2.46 -17.97
CA ARG A 482 -10.57 2.06 -19.23
C ARG A 482 -9.99 3.25 -20.01
N GLY A 483 -10.18 4.48 -19.51
CA GLY A 483 -9.71 5.72 -20.14
C GLY A 483 -10.54 6.19 -21.32
N LEU A 484 -11.81 5.78 -21.43
CA LEU A 484 -12.70 6.28 -22.45
C LEU A 484 -13.14 7.73 -22.16
N GLU A 485 -13.28 8.51 -23.21
CA GLU A 485 -13.83 9.85 -23.13
C GLU A 485 -15.32 9.81 -22.73
N ILE A 486 -15.72 10.69 -21.81
CA ILE A 486 -17.09 10.83 -21.34
C ILE A 486 -17.63 12.18 -21.79
N ILE A 487 -18.70 12.17 -22.58
CA ILE A 487 -19.38 13.38 -23.07
C ILE A 487 -20.70 13.54 -22.30
N PHE A 488 -20.88 14.71 -21.68
CA PHE A 488 -22.06 15.01 -20.87
C PHE A 488 -23.04 15.95 -21.59
N GLU A 489 -24.33 15.76 -21.33
CA GLU A 489 -25.37 16.72 -21.59
C GLU A 489 -25.76 17.43 -20.28
N GLU A 490 -25.65 18.76 -20.22
CA GLU A 490 -25.90 19.54 -18.99
C GLU A 490 -27.41 19.66 -18.66
N GLN A 491 -27.74 19.52 -17.35
CA GLN A 491 -29.07 19.77 -16.78
C GLN A 491 -28.95 20.47 -15.41
N GLU A 492 -29.81 21.50 -15.16
CA GLU A 492 -29.87 22.26 -13.89
C GLU A 492 -31.28 22.22 -13.26
N ASP A 493 -31.95 21.10 -13.21
CA ASP A 493 -33.37 21.00 -12.86
C ASP A 493 -33.74 21.08 -11.37
N ASP A 494 -32.73 21.03 -10.45
CA ASP A 494 -32.95 20.95 -9.00
C ASP A 494 -32.49 22.16 -8.19
N LEU A 495 -32.33 23.33 -8.84
CA LEU A 495 -31.79 24.53 -8.23
C LEU A 495 -32.67 25.05 -7.06
N GLN A 496 -32.06 25.17 -5.86
CA GLN A 496 -32.74 25.64 -4.66
C GLN A 496 -32.57 27.13 -4.43
N LEU A 497 -33.63 27.91 -4.66
CA LEU A 497 -33.67 29.34 -4.37
C LEU A 497 -34.14 29.62 -2.95
N GLU A 498 -33.57 30.65 -2.30
CA GLU A 498 -33.99 31.09 -0.96
C GLU A 498 -35.41 31.69 -1.03
N LYS A 499 -36.29 31.24 -0.12
CA LYS A 499 -37.61 31.81 0.04
C LYS A 499 -37.50 33.29 0.47
N ASN A 500 -38.29 34.17 -0.13
CA ASN A 500 -38.39 35.56 0.32
C ASN A 500 -39.04 35.60 1.72
N GLN A 501 -38.32 35.96 2.75
CA GLN A 501 -38.86 36.19 4.09
C GLN A 501 -39.85 37.38 4.15
N ASN A 502 -40.04 38.15 3.10
CA ASN A 502 -40.93 39.32 3.05
C ASN A 502 -42.37 39.04 2.56
N SER A 503 -42.75 37.76 2.34
CA SER A 503 -44.11 37.46 1.86
C SER A 503 -45.08 37.01 2.96
N GLU A 504 -44.62 36.85 4.19
CA GLU A 504 -45.49 36.41 5.32
C GLU A 504 -46.09 37.56 6.15
N PHE A 505 -45.77 38.85 5.86
CA PHE A 505 -46.30 40.00 6.59
C PHE A 505 -47.39 40.79 5.87
N LYS A 506 -48.04 40.26 4.84
CA LYS A 506 -49.09 40.96 4.08
C LYS A 506 -50.46 40.29 4.05
N ASN A 507 -50.77 39.39 4.95
CA ASN A 507 -52.14 38.88 5.11
C ASN A 507 -52.54 38.78 6.58
N GLN A 508 -52.37 39.88 7.33
CA GLN A 508 -53.14 40.16 8.55
C GLN A 508 -53.35 41.68 8.60
N ASN A 509 -54.42 42.15 7.93
CA ASN A 509 -55.26 43.31 8.27
C ASN A 509 -56.61 43.11 7.60
#